data_63b44c95783d815f82bc4aa6c53c5e9e
#
_entry.id   63b44c95783d815f82bc4aa6c53c5e9e
#
_cell.length_a   1.000
_cell.length_b   1.000
_cell.length_c   1.000
_cell.angle_alpha   90.00
_cell.angle_beta   90.00
_cell.angle_gamma   90.00
#
_symmetry.space_group_name_H-M   'P 1'
#
loop_
_entity.id
_entity.type
_entity.pdbx_description
1 polymer ?
#
loop_
_entity_poly.entity_id
_entity_poly.type
_entity_poly.pdbx_seq_one_letter_code
_entity_poly.pdbx_strand_id
1 'polypeptide(L)'
;MKIGIPKDYFGEGLDEEVKEAVLAAAKTLEEKGAIVEEFDLGLVEYAIPAYYVIAAAEASSNLSRFDGVKYGYRAKDYEGLHNMYKKTRSEGFGAEVKRRIMLGSFVLSSGYYDAYYLKALRTKALIKKEFDKAFEKYDVILGPVAPTTAPKLGDSLS
;
A
#
# COMPACT_ATOMS: atom_id res chain seq x y z
N MET A 1 -2.27 -17.31 -24.33
CA MET A 1 -2.19 -16.32 -23.23
C MET A 1 -0.73 -16.17 -22.85
N LYS A 2 -0.23 -14.95 -22.79
CA LYS A 2 1.15 -14.64 -22.36
C LYS A 2 1.14 -14.16 -20.92
N ILE A 3 1.94 -14.78 -20.06
CA ILE A 3 2.05 -14.49 -18.63
C ILE A 3 3.45 -13.97 -18.34
N GLY A 4 3.56 -12.79 -17.77
CA GLY A 4 4.81 -12.21 -17.31
C GLY A 4 5.01 -12.45 -15.81
N ILE A 5 6.20 -12.89 -15.41
CA ILE A 5 6.62 -13.05 -14.02
C ILE A 5 7.70 -12.01 -13.71
N PRO A 6 7.40 -10.96 -12.93
CA PRO A 6 8.42 -10.00 -12.52
C PRO A 6 9.43 -10.64 -11.58
N LYS A 7 10.71 -10.65 -11.96
CA LYS A 7 11.80 -11.19 -11.11
C LYS A 7 11.89 -10.45 -9.79
N ASP A 8 11.61 -9.15 -9.79
CA ASP A 8 11.62 -8.29 -8.61
C ASP A 8 10.68 -8.77 -7.48
N TYR A 9 9.65 -9.56 -7.81
CA TYR A 9 8.70 -10.08 -6.81
C TYR A 9 9.20 -11.34 -6.07
N PHE A 10 10.31 -11.92 -6.54
CA PHE A 10 10.89 -13.16 -6.01
C PHE A 10 12.25 -12.91 -5.34
N GLY A 11 12.46 -11.70 -4.84
CA GLY A 11 13.68 -11.28 -4.15
C GLY A 11 13.76 -11.71 -2.69
N GLU A 12 14.69 -11.09 -1.96
CA GLU A 12 14.91 -11.33 -0.53
C GLU A 12 13.66 -11.03 0.30
N GLY A 13 13.38 -11.87 1.29
CA GLY A 13 12.22 -11.72 2.19
C GLY A 13 10.96 -12.48 1.74
N LEU A 14 10.96 -13.11 0.58
CA LEU A 14 9.88 -14.01 0.17
C LEU A 14 10.10 -15.40 0.77
N ASP A 15 9.08 -15.94 1.45
CA ASP A 15 9.05 -17.29 1.98
C ASP A 15 9.14 -18.32 0.83
N GLU A 16 10.01 -19.30 0.97
CA GLU A 16 10.24 -20.31 -0.07
C GLU A 16 8.98 -21.11 -0.39
N GLU A 17 8.13 -21.43 0.63
CA GLU A 17 6.85 -22.12 0.42
C GLU A 17 5.91 -21.31 -0.48
N VAL A 18 5.85 -19.98 -0.30
CA VAL A 18 5.04 -19.09 -1.14
C VAL A 18 5.60 -19.03 -2.55
N LYS A 19 6.92 -18.93 -2.69
CA LYS A 19 7.60 -18.90 -3.98
C LYS A 19 7.36 -20.18 -4.77
N GLU A 20 7.56 -21.33 -4.15
CA GLU A 20 7.33 -22.65 -4.78
C GLU A 20 5.88 -22.81 -5.24
N ALA A 21 4.90 -22.39 -4.42
CA ALA A 21 3.49 -22.47 -4.78
C ALA A 21 3.15 -21.62 -6.02
N VAL A 22 3.69 -20.39 -6.11
CA VAL A 22 3.46 -19.52 -7.25
C VAL A 22 4.13 -20.06 -8.51
N LEU A 23 5.36 -20.56 -8.41
CA LEU A 23 6.08 -21.16 -9.54
C LEU A 23 5.43 -22.46 -10.03
N ALA A 24 4.89 -23.28 -9.12
CA ALA A 24 4.11 -24.48 -9.47
C ALA A 24 2.82 -24.10 -10.23
N ALA A 25 2.14 -23.03 -9.83
CA ALA A 25 0.99 -22.50 -10.55
C ALA A 25 1.38 -22.03 -11.96
N ALA A 26 2.50 -21.31 -12.09
CA ALA A 26 3.03 -20.87 -13.39
C ALA A 26 3.30 -22.06 -14.32
N LYS A 27 3.95 -23.12 -13.81
CA LYS A 27 4.22 -24.36 -14.56
C LYS A 27 2.93 -25.04 -15.02
N THR A 28 1.93 -25.12 -14.14
CA THR A 28 0.61 -25.70 -14.49
C THR A 28 -0.07 -24.92 -15.62
N LEU A 29 0.06 -23.59 -15.64
CA LEU A 29 -0.48 -22.76 -16.71
C LEU A 29 0.28 -22.96 -18.03
N GLU A 30 1.59 -23.14 -17.97
CA GLU A 30 2.44 -23.46 -19.13
C GLU A 30 2.06 -24.81 -19.74
N GLU A 31 1.86 -25.85 -18.91
CA GLU A 31 1.40 -27.17 -19.35
C GLU A 31 0.00 -27.12 -20.02
N LYS A 32 -0.81 -26.11 -19.69
CA LYS A 32 -2.10 -25.82 -20.32
C LYS A 32 -2.02 -24.94 -21.55
N GLY A 33 -0.82 -24.62 -22.02
CA GLY A 33 -0.56 -23.89 -23.27
C GLY A 33 -0.42 -22.38 -23.10
N ALA A 34 -0.21 -21.86 -21.90
CA ALA A 34 0.21 -20.48 -21.71
C ALA A 34 1.72 -20.35 -22.03
N ILE A 35 2.12 -19.15 -22.47
CA ILE A 35 3.54 -18.78 -22.61
C ILE A 35 3.91 -18.01 -21.35
N VAL A 36 4.84 -18.55 -20.56
CA VAL A 36 5.32 -17.93 -19.32
C VAL A 36 6.72 -17.39 -19.54
N GLU A 37 6.93 -16.12 -19.23
CA GLU A 37 8.24 -15.46 -19.37
C GLU A 37 8.57 -14.64 -18.13
N GLU A 38 9.80 -14.71 -17.66
CA GLU A 38 10.32 -13.79 -16.65
C GLU A 38 10.73 -12.45 -17.26
N PHE A 39 10.55 -11.36 -16.51
CA PHE A 39 11.00 -10.04 -16.94
C PHE A 39 11.36 -9.16 -15.74
N ASP A 40 12.06 -8.08 -16.00
CA ASP A 40 12.41 -7.07 -14.99
C ASP A 40 11.37 -5.94 -15.05
N LEU A 41 10.60 -5.74 -13.97
CA LEU A 41 9.57 -4.70 -13.93
C LEU A 41 10.16 -3.31 -13.69
N GLY A 42 11.21 -3.23 -12.86
CA GLY A 42 11.86 -1.98 -12.49
C GLY A 42 11.05 -1.11 -11.52
N LEU A 43 11.75 -0.27 -10.77
CA LEU A 43 11.18 0.71 -9.83
C LEU A 43 10.30 0.12 -8.70
N VAL A 44 10.25 -1.20 -8.54
CA VAL A 44 9.45 -1.88 -7.50
C VAL A 44 9.91 -1.48 -6.10
N GLU A 45 11.19 -1.27 -5.91
CA GLU A 45 11.80 -0.80 -4.65
C GLU A 45 11.24 0.52 -4.14
N TYR A 46 10.76 1.39 -5.04
CA TYR A 46 10.13 2.68 -4.70
C TYR A 46 8.63 2.58 -4.43
N ALA A 47 8.00 1.44 -4.65
CA ALA A 47 6.56 1.29 -4.52
C ALA A 47 6.09 1.49 -3.07
N ILE A 48 6.73 0.81 -2.11
CA ILE A 48 6.40 0.90 -0.69
C ILE A 48 6.64 2.31 -0.14
N PRO A 49 7.82 2.95 -0.33
CA PRO A 49 8.02 4.33 0.09
C PRO A 49 7.00 5.32 -0.49
N ALA A 50 6.71 5.23 -1.79
CA ALA A 50 5.71 6.10 -2.43
C ALA A 50 4.30 5.85 -1.87
N TYR A 51 3.93 4.59 -1.63
CA TYR A 51 2.67 4.21 -1.00
C TYR A 51 2.51 4.84 0.39
N TYR A 52 3.51 4.74 1.26
CA TYR A 52 3.39 5.29 2.62
C TYR A 52 3.19 6.80 2.63
N VAL A 53 3.86 7.52 1.74
CA VAL A 53 3.69 8.99 1.62
C VAL A 53 2.29 9.33 1.12
N ILE A 54 1.85 8.70 0.03
CA ILE A 54 0.54 8.97 -0.57
C ILE A 54 -0.59 8.55 0.36
N ALA A 55 -0.51 7.34 0.93
CA ALA A 55 -1.54 6.82 1.82
C ALA A 55 -1.69 7.64 3.10
N ALA A 56 -0.58 8.14 3.68
CA ALA A 56 -0.63 9.02 4.84
C ALA A 56 -1.27 10.38 4.49
N ALA A 57 -0.93 10.96 3.32
CA ALA A 57 -1.52 12.20 2.83
C ALA A 57 -3.04 12.06 2.63
N GLU A 58 -3.47 11.00 1.95
CA GLU A 58 -4.88 10.67 1.73
C GLU A 58 -5.61 10.42 3.06
N ALA A 59 -5.02 9.66 3.98
CA ALA A 59 -5.60 9.41 5.29
C ALA A 59 -5.80 10.70 6.08
N SER A 60 -4.81 11.60 6.10
CA SER A 60 -4.91 12.89 6.77
C SER A 60 -6.06 13.73 6.20
N SER A 61 -6.15 13.83 4.88
CA SER A 61 -7.21 14.59 4.20
C SER A 61 -8.59 13.97 4.42
N ASN A 62 -8.74 12.67 4.18
CA ASN A 62 -10.04 12.00 4.25
C ASN A 62 -10.57 11.86 5.67
N LEU A 63 -9.71 11.60 6.66
CA LEU A 63 -10.12 11.45 8.06
C LEU A 63 -10.34 12.79 8.77
N SER A 64 -10.06 13.94 8.14
CA SER A 64 -10.38 15.25 8.70
C SER A 64 -11.88 15.44 8.93
N ARG A 65 -12.73 14.79 8.14
CA ARG A 65 -14.20 14.88 8.23
C ARG A 65 -14.81 14.13 9.41
N PHE A 66 -14.05 13.24 10.06
CA PHE A 66 -14.53 12.50 11.23
C PHE A 66 -14.29 13.34 12.50
N ASP A 67 -15.17 14.28 12.71
CA ASP A 67 -15.12 15.30 13.76
C ASP A 67 -16.07 15.04 14.95
N GLY A 68 -16.92 14.01 14.83
CA GLY A 68 -17.93 13.66 15.82
C GLY A 68 -19.18 14.55 15.78
N VAL A 69 -19.28 15.49 14.83
CA VAL A 69 -20.49 16.31 14.62
C VAL A 69 -21.36 15.69 13.54
N LYS A 70 -20.81 15.55 12.34
CA LYS A 70 -21.51 15.03 11.18
C LYS A 70 -21.19 13.54 10.94
N TYR A 71 -19.96 13.13 11.21
CA TYR A 71 -19.50 11.76 10.98
C TYR A 71 -18.69 11.19 12.13
N GLY A 72 -18.80 9.88 12.31
CA GLY A 72 -17.97 9.09 13.19
C GLY A 72 -18.35 9.15 14.67
N TYR A 73 -17.44 8.65 15.49
CA TYR A 73 -17.56 8.63 16.93
C TYR A 73 -17.56 10.03 17.51
N ARG A 74 -18.37 10.28 18.54
CA ARG A 74 -18.35 11.50 19.37
C ARG A 74 -18.03 11.13 20.82
N ALA A 75 -17.06 11.81 21.42
CA ALA A 75 -16.78 11.68 22.84
C ALA A 75 -18.02 12.03 23.66
N LYS A 76 -18.24 11.29 24.74
CA LYS A 76 -19.43 11.49 25.60
C LYS A 76 -19.28 12.65 26.56
N ASP A 77 -18.07 12.81 27.14
CA ASP A 77 -17.76 13.81 28.17
C ASP A 77 -16.80 14.86 27.59
N TYR A 78 -17.29 16.09 27.41
CA TYR A 78 -16.48 17.22 26.89
C TYR A 78 -17.01 18.55 27.38
N GLU A 79 -16.12 19.55 27.44
CA GLU A 79 -16.44 20.93 27.80
C GLU A 79 -16.17 21.83 26.57
N GLY A 80 -17.25 22.29 25.94
CA GLY A 80 -17.18 23.16 24.77
C GLY A 80 -16.69 22.46 23.49
N LEU A 81 -16.82 23.16 22.37
CA LEU A 81 -16.61 22.60 21.03
C LEU A 81 -15.18 22.12 20.77
N HIS A 82 -14.19 22.92 21.18
CA HIS A 82 -12.78 22.57 20.96
C HIS A 82 -12.38 21.29 21.69
N ASN A 83 -12.82 21.15 22.95
CA ASN A 83 -12.55 19.95 23.73
C ASN A 83 -13.28 18.72 23.17
N MET A 84 -14.51 18.91 22.67
CA MET A 84 -15.24 17.87 21.97
C MET A 84 -14.45 17.31 20.78
N TYR A 85 -13.95 18.15 19.88
CA TYR A 85 -13.13 17.69 18.74
C TYR A 85 -11.86 16.95 19.19
N LYS A 86 -11.17 17.52 20.18
CA LYS A 86 -9.92 16.95 20.69
C LYS A 86 -10.14 15.57 21.29
N LYS A 87 -11.14 15.39 22.16
CA LYS A 87 -11.48 14.10 22.78
C LYS A 87 -12.01 13.12 21.75
N THR A 88 -12.93 13.51 20.88
CA THR A 88 -13.48 12.67 19.82
C THR A 88 -12.39 12.05 18.96
N ARG A 89 -11.46 12.84 18.48
CA ARG A 89 -10.37 12.34 17.63
C ARG A 89 -9.33 11.54 18.43
N SER A 90 -9.11 11.90 19.69
CA SER A 90 -8.20 11.15 20.56
C SER A 90 -8.73 9.76 20.92
N GLU A 91 -10.02 9.64 21.19
CA GLU A 91 -10.68 8.38 21.55
C GLU A 91 -11.05 7.54 20.33
N GLY A 92 -11.52 8.20 19.26
CA GLY A 92 -12.05 7.55 18.07
C GLY A 92 -11.00 6.99 17.11
N PHE A 93 -9.74 7.46 17.18
CA PHE A 93 -8.66 6.96 16.34
C PHE A 93 -7.61 6.18 17.15
N GLY A 94 -7.25 5.00 16.65
CA GLY A 94 -6.14 4.22 17.18
C GLY A 94 -4.77 4.89 16.92
N ALA A 95 -3.73 4.39 17.58
CA ALA A 95 -2.39 4.97 17.53
C ALA A 95 -1.82 5.06 16.10
N GLU A 96 -1.97 3.98 15.32
CA GLU A 96 -1.50 3.93 13.92
C GLU A 96 -2.20 4.96 13.03
N VAL A 97 -3.51 5.10 13.17
CA VAL A 97 -4.28 6.08 12.41
C VAL A 97 -3.84 7.51 12.74
N LYS A 98 -3.64 7.81 14.03
CA LYS A 98 -3.10 9.12 14.47
C LYS A 98 -1.74 9.40 13.87
N ARG A 99 -0.85 8.40 13.87
CA ARG A 99 0.49 8.52 13.24
C ARG A 99 0.39 8.84 11.76
N ARG A 100 -0.47 8.15 11.01
CA ARG A 100 -0.70 8.44 9.58
C ARG A 100 -1.28 9.83 9.33
N ILE A 101 -2.21 10.28 10.17
CA ILE A 101 -2.76 11.64 10.08
C ILE A 101 -1.65 12.68 10.29
N MET A 102 -0.78 12.49 11.28
CA MET A 102 0.33 13.42 11.54
C MET A 102 1.34 13.44 10.39
N LEU A 103 1.75 12.26 9.89
CA LEU A 103 2.64 12.16 8.73
C LEU A 103 2.02 12.79 7.49
N GLY A 104 0.73 12.54 7.25
CA GLY A 104 0.01 13.13 6.12
C GLY A 104 -0.06 14.65 6.20
N SER A 105 -0.33 15.19 7.39
CA SER A 105 -0.32 16.65 7.60
C SER A 105 1.07 17.24 7.35
N PHE A 106 2.13 16.55 7.73
CA PHE A 106 3.51 16.96 7.46
C PHE A 106 3.82 16.97 5.96
N VAL A 107 3.57 15.88 5.24
CA VAL A 107 3.89 15.79 3.81
C VAL A 107 3.02 16.68 2.92
N LEU A 108 1.85 17.10 3.41
CA LEU A 108 0.97 18.04 2.72
C LEU A 108 1.26 19.52 3.08
N SER A 109 2.14 19.79 4.04
CA SER A 109 2.46 21.17 4.42
C SER A 109 3.27 21.90 3.34
N SER A 110 3.14 23.22 3.26
CA SER A 110 3.70 24.04 2.18
C SER A 110 5.20 23.89 1.97
N GLY A 111 5.97 23.63 3.05
CA GLY A 111 7.43 23.44 2.97
C GLY A 111 7.87 22.06 2.49
N TYR A 112 6.99 21.06 2.50
CA TYR A 112 7.33 19.66 2.24
C TYR A 112 6.51 19.03 1.11
N TYR A 113 5.47 19.69 0.64
CA TYR A 113 4.57 19.17 -0.39
C TYR A 113 5.30 18.71 -1.65
N ASP A 114 6.16 19.55 -2.20
CA ASP A 114 6.90 19.24 -3.43
C ASP A 114 7.95 18.16 -3.22
N ALA A 115 8.64 18.21 -2.08
CA ALA A 115 9.73 17.30 -1.76
C ALA A 115 9.26 15.87 -1.47
N TYR A 116 8.06 15.70 -0.91
CA TYR A 116 7.53 14.40 -0.50
C TYR A 116 6.30 13.98 -1.30
N TYR A 117 5.19 14.71 -1.19
CA TYR A 117 3.93 14.28 -1.79
C TYR A 117 3.97 14.30 -3.32
N LEU A 118 4.40 15.40 -3.90
CA LEU A 118 4.50 15.51 -5.37
C LEU A 118 5.55 14.56 -5.94
N LYS A 119 6.67 14.38 -5.24
CA LYS A 119 7.68 13.38 -5.62
C LYS A 119 7.10 11.96 -5.61
N ALA A 120 6.35 11.58 -4.58
CA ALA A 120 5.70 10.26 -4.50
C ALA A 120 4.67 10.06 -5.63
N LEU A 121 3.89 11.08 -5.98
CA LEU A 121 2.96 11.03 -7.12
C LEU A 121 3.69 10.83 -8.45
N ARG A 122 4.83 11.51 -8.66
CA ARG A 122 5.68 11.33 -9.85
C ARG A 122 6.25 9.91 -9.90
N THR A 123 6.72 9.39 -8.77
CA THR A 123 7.20 8.01 -8.66
C THR A 123 6.10 7.00 -8.98
N LYS A 124 4.89 7.17 -8.44
CA LYS A 124 3.72 6.36 -8.80
C LYS A 124 3.44 6.37 -10.30
N ALA A 125 3.54 7.55 -10.95
CA ALA A 125 3.34 7.66 -12.38
C ALA A 125 4.42 6.93 -13.21
N LEU A 126 5.67 6.91 -12.73
CA LEU A 126 6.75 6.14 -13.36
C LEU A 126 6.53 4.64 -13.20
N ILE A 127 6.18 4.17 -12.01
CA ILE A 127 5.84 2.77 -11.75
C ILE A 127 4.69 2.33 -12.67
N LYS A 128 3.64 3.16 -12.79
CA LYS A 128 2.53 2.87 -13.70
C LYS A 128 3.00 2.67 -15.15
N LYS A 129 3.93 3.49 -15.63
CA LYS A 129 4.48 3.34 -16.98
C LYS A 129 5.21 2.01 -17.20
N GLU A 130 5.91 1.50 -16.17
CA GLU A 130 6.55 0.18 -16.29
C GLU A 130 5.50 -0.94 -16.39
N PHE A 131 4.40 -0.85 -15.63
CA PHE A 131 3.28 -1.78 -15.81
C PHE A 131 2.61 -1.63 -17.18
N ASP A 132 2.39 -0.41 -17.67
CA ASP A 132 1.80 -0.18 -19.00
C ASP A 132 2.66 -0.84 -20.10
N LYS A 133 3.99 -0.71 -20.04
CA LYS A 133 4.92 -1.40 -20.95
C LYS A 133 4.84 -2.93 -20.82
N ALA A 134 4.76 -3.45 -19.60
CA ALA A 134 4.63 -4.89 -19.39
C ALA A 134 3.34 -5.42 -20.02
N PHE A 135 2.22 -4.71 -19.89
CA PHE A 135 0.95 -5.08 -20.51
C PHE A 135 0.85 -4.89 -22.01
N GLU A 136 1.83 -4.23 -22.66
CA GLU A 136 1.96 -4.27 -24.12
C GLU A 136 2.41 -5.66 -24.60
N LYS A 137 3.10 -6.42 -23.74
CA LYS A 137 3.67 -7.74 -24.08
C LYS A 137 2.90 -8.89 -23.46
N TYR A 138 2.41 -8.73 -22.22
CA TYR A 138 1.79 -9.78 -21.42
C TYR A 138 0.30 -9.51 -21.22
N ASP A 139 -0.50 -10.58 -21.31
CA ASP A 139 -1.94 -10.52 -21.01
C ASP A 139 -2.20 -10.46 -19.49
N VAL A 140 -1.30 -11.08 -18.71
CA VAL A 140 -1.40 -11.21 -17.25
C VAL A 140 0.01 -11.13 -16.64
N ILE A 141 0.08 -10.55 -15.44
CA ILE A 141 1.27 -10.58 -14.58
C ILE A 141 0.97 -11.51 -13.39
N LEU A 142 1.87 -12.47 -13.15
CA LEU A 142 1.77 -13.43 -12.06
C LEU A 142 2.86 -13.15 -11.01
N GLY A 143 2.47 -13.13 -9.74
CA GLY A 143 3.40 -12.96 -8.63
C GLY A 143 2.76 -13.28 -7.28
N PRO A 144 3.55 -13.38 -6.19
CA PRO A 144 3.04 -13.57 -4.85
C PRO A 144 2.25 -12.35 -4.37
N VAL A 145 1.16 -12.59 -3.64
CA VAL A 145 0.33 -11.51 -3.05
C VAL A 145 0.88 -11.03 -1.72
N ALA A 146 1.51 -11.94 -0.96
CA ALA A 146 2.13 -11.67 0.33
C ALA A 146 3.47 -12.41 0.42
N PRO A 147 4.44 -11.88 1.18
CA PRO A 147 5.75 -12.51 1.28
C PRO A 147 5.77 -13.76 2.15
N THR A 148 4.77 -13.95 3.01
CA THR A 148 4.68 -15.07 3.96
C THR A 148 3.30 -15.71 3.91
N THR A 149 3.19 -16.91 4.47
CA THR A 149 1.90 -17.55 4.76
C THR A 149 1.15 -16.79 5.87
N ALA A 150 -0.14 -17.09 6.04
CA ALA A 150 -0.94 -16.47 7.10
C ALA A 150 -0.36 -16.79 8.49
N PRO A 151 -0.29 -15.81 9.41
CA PRO A 151 0.15 -16.04 10.78
C PRO A 151 -0.85 -16.92 11.53
N LYS A 152 -0.39 -17.65 12.55
CA LYS A 152 -1.26 -18.45 13.40
C LYS A 152 -2.18 -17.53 14.24
N LEU A 153 -3.38 -18.02 14.55
CA LEU A 153 -4.30 -17.31 15.45
C LEU A 153 -3.62 -17.12 16.81
N GLY A 154 -3.58 -15.86 17.28
CA GLY A 154 -2.95 -15.49 18.54
C GLY A 154 -1.50 -15.02 18.43
N ASP A 155 -0.87 -15.14 17.28
CA ASP A 155 0.46 -14.55 17.03
C ASP A 155 0.35 -13.02 16.99
N SER A 156 1.30 -12.34 17.63
CA SER A 156 1.41 -10.88 17.54
C SER A 156 1.88 -10.51 16.14
N LEU A 157 1.11 -9.70 15.46
CA LEU A 157 1.55 -9.00 14.25
C LEU A 157 2.42 -7.81 14.69
N SER A 158 3.66 -8.09 15.08
CA SER A 158 4.64 -7.06 15.49
C SER A 158 5.28 -6.40 14.29
#